data_75dc2eca7e406480285ca6b1659a6a14
#
_entry.id   75dc2eca7e406480285ca6b1659a6a14
#
_cell.length_a   1.000
_cell.length_b   1.000
_cell.length_c   1.000
_cell.angle_alpha   90.00
_cell.angle_beta   90.00
_cell.angle_gamma   90.00
#
_symmetry.space_group_name_H-M   'P 1'
#
loop_
_entity.id
_entity.type
_entity.pdbx_description
1 polymer ?
#
loop_
_entity_poly.entity_id
_entity_poly.type
_entity_poly.pdbx_seq_one_letter_code
_entity_poly.pdbx_strand_id
1 'polypeptide(L)'
;MLILKRVMVEYRVKDECNIINRVGKLSLIDLAGSERAHATDQRTLRSLEGANINRSLLALSSCINALVEGKKHVPYRNAKLTQRFKDSIGGPCYTVMIADITLHWADRAKEIRTKSCQNVSKSFLLDA
;
A
#
# COMPACT_ATOMS: atom_id res chain seq x y z
N MET A 1 -14.95 2.12 -2.23
CA MET A 1 -14.52 3.25 -1.35
C MET A 1 -13.12 2.95 -0.84
N LEU A 2 -12.21 3.90 -0.86
CA LEU A 2 -10.87 3.75 -0.29
C LEU A 2 -10.80 4.61 0.97
N ILE A 3 -10.44 4.02 2.09
CA ILE A 3 -10.22 4.75 3.34
C ILE A 3 -8.71 4.82 3.58
N LEU A 4 -8.18 6.04 3.64
CA LEU A 4 -6.79 6.30 3.97
C LEU A 4 -6.74 7.13 5.27
N LYS A 5 -6.22 6.54 6.32
CA LYS A 5 -5.89 7.26 7.56
C LYS A 5 -4.37 7.35 7.68
N ARG A 6 -3.86 8.56 7.94
CA ARG A 6 -2.43 8.80 8.16
C ARG A 6 -2.23 9.43 9.52
N VAL A 7 -1.34 8.84 10.30
CA VAL A 7 -0.89 9.37 11.58
C VAL A 7 0.57 9.77 11.43
N MET A 8 0.91 10.97 11.87
CA MET A 8 2.29 11.45 11.96
C MET A 8 2.61 11.71 13.42
N VAL A 9 3.75 11.20 13.87
CA VAL A 9 4.26 11.41 15.20
C VAL A 9 5.63 12.07 15.07
N GLU A 10 5.75 13.25 15.61
CA GLU A 10 7.02 13.98 15.72
C GLU A 10 7.52 13.88 17.15
N TYR A 11 8.75 13.46 17.35
CA TYR A 11 9.36 13.43 18.66
C TYR A 11 10.81 13.94 18.60
N ARG A 12 11.22 14.57 19.67
CA ARG A 12 12.56 15.11 19.84
C ARG A 12 13.35 14.22 20.76
N VAL A 13 14.48 13.75 20.30
CA VAL A 13 15.45 13.02 21.12
C VAL A 13 16.57 13.99 21.45
N LYS A 14 16.81 14.21 22.74
CA LYS A 14 17.93 14.99 23.21
C LYS A 14 19.11 14.03 23.40
N ASP A 15 20.11 14.16 22.55
CA ASP A 15 21.41 13.54 22.74
C ASP A 15 22.34 14.57 23.37
N GLU A 16 23.44 14.16 24.01
CA GLU A 16 24.27 14.99 24.91
C GLU A 16 24.55 16.42 24.40
N CYS A 17 24.70 16.61 23.09
CA CYS A 17 24.95 17.92 22.47
C CYS A 17 23.98 18.30 21.35
N ASN A 18 23.04 17.43 20.94
CA ASN A 18 22.18 17.66 19.76
C ASN A 18 20.72 17.36 20.03
N ILE A 19 19.84 18.14 19.41
CA ILE A 19 18.40 17.85 19.38
C ILE A 19 18.11 17.18 18.02
N ILE A 20 17.77 15.91 18.05
CA ILE A 20 17.39 15.16 16.85
C ILE A 20 15.87 15.12 16.76
N ASN A 21 15.32 15.73 15.72
CA ASN A 21 13.89 15.61 15.41
C ASN A 21 13.65 14.33 14.59
N ARG A 22 12.78 13.47 15.07
CA ARG A 22 12.38 12.25 14.35
C ARG A 22 10.90 12.31 14.03
N VAL A 23 10.54 11.87 12.82
CA VAL A 23 9.16 11.82 12.33
C VAL A 23 8.81 10.37 12.00
N GLY A 24 7.85 9.83 12.73
CA GLY A 24 7.23 8.55 12.42
C GLY A 24 5.94 8.75 11.61
N LYS A 25 5.74 7.97 10.55
CA LYS A 25 4.51 8.00 9.75
C LYS A 25 3.87 6.63 9.73
N LEU A 26 2.61 6.53 10.14
CA LEU A 26 1.79 5.34 9.99
C LEU A 26 0.68 5.64 8.99
N SER A 27 0.52 4.79 7.98
CA SER A 27 -0.58 4.86 7.02
C SER A 27 -1.41 3.58 7.13
N LEU A 28 -2.68 3.72 7.48
CA LEU A 28 -3.65 2.64 7.49
C LEU A 28 -4.53 2.79 6.25
N ILE A 29 -4.61 1.75 5.46
CA ILE A 29 -5.28 1.81 4.17
C ILE A 29 -6.22 0.62 4.07
N ASP A 30 -7.50 0.93 3.89
CA ASP A 30 -8.55 -0.04 3.64
C ASP A 30 -8.97 0.06 2.18
N LEU A 31 -8.84 -1.04 1.45
CA LEU A 31 -9.13 -1.13 0.03
C LEU A 31 -10.60 -1.50 -0.20
N ALA A 32 -11.18 -0.98 -1.26
CA ALA A 32 -12.47 -1.47 -1.73
C ALA A 32 -12.36 -2.93 -2.15
N GLY A 33 -13.46 -3.66 -2.00
CA GLY A 33 -13.52 -5.06 -2.38
C GLY A 33 -13.18 -5.31 -3.85
N SER A 34 -12.61 -6.48 -4.11
CA SER A 34 -12.20 -6.92 -5.46
C SER A 34 -13.30 -7.71 -6.17
N GLU A 35 -14.47 -7.83 -5.55
CA GLU A 35 -15.60 -8.56 -6.11
C GLU A 35 -16.02 -7.99 -7.45
N ARG A 36 -16.25 -8.90 -8.39
CA ARG A 36 -16.77 -8.57 -9.69
C ARG A 36 -18.24 -8.17 -9.52
N ALA A 37 -18.57 -6.90 -9.81
CA ALA A 37 -19.97 -6.54 -9.97
C ALA A 37 -20.56 -7.47 -11.04
N HIS A 38 -21.47 -8.35 -10.62
CA HIS A 38 -22.17 -9.20 -11.59
C HIS A 38 -22.77 -8.29 -12.64
N ALA A 39 -22.48 -8.60 -13.89
CA ALA A 39 -22.99 -7.90 -15.06
C ALA A 39 -24.50 -8.17 -15.17
N THR A 40 -25.27 -7.56 -14.28
CA THR A 40 -26.67 -7.30 -14.58
C THR A 40 -26.69 -6.13 -15.54
N ASP A 41 -27.37 -6.28 -16.60
CA ASP A 41 -27.48 -5.57 -17.86
C ASP A 41 -27.71 -4.03 -17.81
N GLN A 42 -27.37 -3.36 -16.74
CA GLN A 42 -27.57 -1.94 -16.57
C GLN A 42 -26.22 -1.24 -16.41
N ARG A 43 -25.92 -0.36 -17.34
CA ARG A 43 -24.87 0.67 -17.25
C ARG A 43 -25.19 1.67 -16.12
N THR A 44 -25.29 1.17 -14.89
CA THR A 44 -25.53 2.00 -13.71
C THR A 44 -24.22 2.67 -13.28
N LEU A 45 -24.32 3.79 -12.60
CA LEU A 45 -23.18 4.47 -11.95
C LEU A 45 -22.38 3.49 -11.05
N ARG A 46 -23.05 2.55 -10.39
CA ARG A 46 -22.44 1.46 -9.60
C ARG A 46 -21.54 0.55 -10.44
N SER A 47 -21.97 0.19 -11.65
CA SER A 47 -21.17 -0.64 -12.56
C SER A 47 -19.89 0.06 -12.99
N LEU A 48 -19.96 1.36 -13.28
CA LEU A 48 -18.81 2.18 -13.63
C LEU A 48 -17.85 2.35 -12.43
N GLU A 49 -18.38 2.55 -11.23
CA GLU A 49 -17.57 2.63 -10.01
C GLU A 49 -16.84 1.30 -9.75
N GLY A 50 -17.51 0.17 -9.84
CA GLY A 50 -16.91 -1.16 -9.71
C GLY A 50 -15.80 -1.41 -10.72
N ALA A 51 -16.00 -1.02 -11.98
CA ALA A 51 -14.99 -1.12 -13.02
C ALA A 51 -13.74 -0.27 -12.70
N ASN A 52 -13.92 0.94 -12.17
CA ASN A 52 -12.82 1.80 -11.75
C ASN A 52 -12.05 1.25 -10.56
N ILE A 53 -12.75 0.64 -9.59
CA ILE A 53 -12.13 -0.04 -8.45
C ILE A 53 -11.26 -1.20 -8.95
N ASN A 54 -11.81 -2.09 -9.77
CA ASN A 54 -11.09 -3.24 -10.31
C ASN A 54 -9.89 -2.83 -11.15
N ARG A 55 -10.01 -1.75 -11.93
CA ARG A 55 -8.88 -1.18 -12.69
C ARG A 55 -7.76 -0.70 -11.77
N SER A 56 -8.10 -0.07 -10.66
CA SER A 56 -7.13 0.39 -9.68
C SER A 56 -6.41 -0.75 -8.97
N LEU A 57 -7.13 -1.83 -8.64
CA LEU A 57 -6.56 -3.04 -8.05
C LEU A 57 -5.67 -3.80 -9.05
N LEU A 58 -6.04 -3.84 -10.33
CA LEU A 58 -5.20 -4.40 -11.39
C LEU A 58 -3.89 -3.61 -11.55
N ALA A 59 -3.95 -2.28 -11.48
CA ALA A 59 -2.76 -1.45 -11.49
C ALA A 59 -1.86 -1.72 -10.28
N LEU A 60 -2.44 -1.96 -9.10
CA LEU A 60 -1.70 -2.35 -7.90
C LEU A 60 -1.00 -3.69 -8.08
N SER A 61 -1.70 -4.70 -8.59
CA SER A 61 -1.13 -6.00 -8.94
C SER A 61 0.06 -5.87 -9.91
N SER A 62 -0.08 -5.03 -10.92
CA SER A 62 1.00 -4.76 -11.88
C SER A 62 2.22 -4.12 -11.24
N CYS A 63 2.04 -3.22 -10.26
CA CYS A 63 3.15 -2.64 -9.50
C CYS A 63 3.86 -3.68 -8.65
N ILE A 64 3.12 -4.54 -7.95
CA ILE A 64 3.67 -5.61 -7.11
C ILE A 64 4.50 -6.57 -7.98
N ASN A 65 3.95 -7.01 -9.12
CA ASN A 65 4.66 -7.88 -10.03
C ASN A 65 5.97 -7.25 -10.55
N ALA A 66 5.93 -5.98 -10.93
CA ALA A 66 7.11 -5.27 -11.40
C ALA A 66 8.20 -5.14 -10.31
N LEU A 67 7.80 -4.96 -9.03
CA LEU A 67 8.71 -4.89 -7.90
C LEU A 67 9.35 -6.24 -7.60
N VAL A 68 8.56 -7.32 -7.61
CA VAL A 68 9.04 -8.70 -7.40
C VAL A 68 10.02 -9.09 -8.49
N GLU A 69 9.74 -8.76 -9.75
CA GLU A 69 10.59 -9.02 -10.89
C GLU A 69 11.82 -8.10 -10.97
N GLY A 70 11.96 -7.16 -10.05
CA GLY A 70 13.11 -6.23 -10.03
C GLY A 70 13.16 -5.28 -11.22
N LYS A 71 12.02 -4.99 -11.84
CA LYS A 71 11.96 -4.08 -12.99
C LYS A 71 12.40 -2.68 -12.63
N LYS A 72 13.22 -2.06 -13.49
CA LYS A 72 13.66 -0.66 -13.31
C LYS A 72 12.50 0.33 -13.30
N HIS A 73 11.44 0.02 -14.05
CA HIS A 73 10.25 0.87 -14.13
C HIS A 73 9.04 0.17 -13.52
N VAL A 74 8.51 0.78 -12.45
CA VAL A 74 7.27 0.33 -11.78
C VAL A 74 6.14 1.29 -12.16
N PRO A 75 4.99 0.81 -12.66
CA PRO A 75 3.95 1.65 -13.26
C PRO A 75 3.04 2.31 -12.20
N TYR A 76 3.61 3.03 -11.24
CA TYR A 76 2.84 3.69 -10.19
C TYR A 76 1.84 4.73 -10.69
N ARG A 77 2.08 5.30 -11.89
CA ARG A 77 1.22 6.37 -12.44
C ARG A 77 -0.08 5.88 -13.05
N ASN A 78 -0.27 4.55 -13.19
CA ASN A 78 -1.44 3.98 -13.83
C ASN A 78 -2.74 4.16 -13.04
N ALA A 79 -2.65 4.39 -11.73
CA ALA A 79 -3.80 4.70 -10.88
C ALA A 79 -3.42 5.66 -9.75
N LYS A 80 -4.39 6.45 -9.28
CA LYS A 80 -4.19 7.31 -8.10
C LYS A 80 -3.86 6.48 -6.85
N LEU A 81 -4.42 5.29 -6.75
CA LEU A 81 -4.12 4.33 -5.70
C LEU A 81 -2.63 3.99 -5.68
N THR A 82 -2.07 3.53 -6.78
CA THR A 82 -0.66 3.11 -6.89
C THR A 82 0.32 4.26 -6.68
N GLN A 83 -0.05 5.47 -7.08
CA GLN A 83 0.75 6.68 -6.78
C GLN A 83 0.88 6.92 -5.28
N ARG A 84 -0.21 6.70 -4.52
CA ARG A 84 -0.21 6.86 -3.05
C ARG A 84 0.53 5.73 -2.34
N PHE A 85 0.55 4.55 -2.93
CA PHE A 85 1.26 3.37 -2.41
C PHE A 85 2.74 3.34 -2.75
N LYS A 86 3.23 4.21 -3.63
CA LYS A 86 4.62 4.19 -4.10
C LYS A 86 5.63 4.06 -2.96
N ASP A 87 5.50 4.90 -1.94
CA ASP A 87 6.44 4.93 -0.82
C ASP A 87 6.24 3.72 0.11
N SER A 88 5.02 3.18 0.17
CA SER A 88 4.68 2.04 1.03
C SER A 88 5.10 0.68 0.49
N ILE A 89 5.11 0.49 -0.84
CA ILE A 89 5.42 -0.81 -1.45
C ILE A 89 6.83 -0.86 -2.04
N GLY A 90 7.34 0.26 -2.53
CA GLY A 90 8.67 0.32 -3.17
C GLY A 90 9.66 1.25 -2.51
N GLY A 91 9.25 1.94 -1.43
CA GLY A 91 10.07 2.88 -0.67
C GLY A 91 10.70 2.27 0.58
N PRO A 92 11.48 3.06 1.33
CA PRO A 92 12.11 2.64 2.57
C PRO A 92 11.09 2.69 3.73
N CYS A 93 10.16 1.74 3.74
CA CYS A 93 9.18 1.62 4.82
C CYS A 93 8.88 0.16 5.14
N TYR A 94 8.33 -0.07 6.32
CA TYR A 94 7.78 -1.37 6.69
C TYR A 94 6.31 -1.40 6.30
N THR A 95 5.92 -2.42 5.56
CA THR A 95 4.55 -2.59 5.09
C THR A 95 4.02 -3.94 5.53
N VAL A 96 2.85 -3.93 6.16
CA VAL A 96 2.08 -5.14 6.45
C VAL A 96 0.87 -5.12 5.53
N MET A 97 0.61 -6.24 4.88
CA MET A 97 -0.56 -6.44 4.03
C MET A 97 -1.41 -7.57 4.61
N ILE A 98 -2.69 -7.27 4.84
CA ILE A 98 -3.68 -8.27 5.22
C ILE A 98 -4.56 -8.49 3.99
N ALA A 99 -4.62 -9.70 3.51
CA ALA A 99 -5.39 -10.04 2.31
C ALA A 99 -5.98 -11.44 2.44
N ASP A 100 -7.13 -11.64 1.79
CA ASP A 100 -7.70 -12.97 1.61
C ASP A 100 -6.78 -13.82 0.71
N ILE A 101 -6.70 -15.11 1.00
CA ILE A 101 -5.87 -16.10 0.27
C ILE A 101 -6.26 -16.24 -1.21
N THR A 102 -7.43 -15.81 -1.61
CA THR A 102 -7.89 -15.80 -3.00
C THR A 102 -7.17 -14.76 -3.87
N LEU A 103 -6.49 -13.79 -3.27
CA LEU A 103 -5.76 -12.75 -3.98
C LEU A 103 -4.29 -13.16 -4.25
N HIS A 104 -4.06 -13.97 -5.27
CA HIS A 104 -2.74 -14.49 -5.64
C HIS A 104 -1.64 -13.42 -5.77
N TRP A 105 -1.96 -12.21 -6.23
CA TRP A 105 -1.00 -11.13 -6.33
C TRP A 105 -0.59 -10.56 -4.98
N ALA A 106 -1.45 -10.66 -3.96
CA ALA A 106 -1.12 -10.23 -2.61
C ALA A 106 -0.08 -11.17 -1.96
N ASP A 107 -0.15 -12.46 -2.25
CA ASP A 107 0.85 -13.41 -1.79
C ASP A 107 2.24 -13.10 -2.35
N ARG A 108 2.33 -12.69 -3.60
CA ARG A 108 3.60 -12.24 -4.21
C ARG A 108 4.19 -10.99 -3.57
N ALA A 109 3.39 -10.18 -2.88
CA ALA A 109 3.91 -8.99 -2.20
C ALA A 109 4.95 -9.32 -1.11
N LYS A 110 4.95 -10.53 -0.56
CA LYS A 110 5.97 -11.02 0.39
C LYS A 110 7.37 -11.08 -0.22
N GLU A 111 7.47 -11.22 -1.54
CA GLU A 111 8.73 -11.34 -2.25
C GLU A 111 9.40 -9.99 -2.53
N ILE A 112 8.70 -8.88 -2.27
CA ILE A 112 9.24 -7.54 -2.50
C ILE A 112 10.36 -7.27 -1.50
N ARG A 113 11.57 -7.05 -2.04
CA ARG A 113 12.73 -6.66 -1.25
C ARG A 113 12.79 -5.14 -1.13
N THR A 114 12.50 -4.62 0.05
CA THR A 114 12.69 -3.20 0.34
C THR A 114 14.05 -2.99 0.96
N LYS A 115 14.76 -1.91 0.56
CA LYS A 115 15.95 -1.46 1.27
C LYS A 115 15.48 -0.85 2.59
N SER A 116 15.64 -1.57 3.70
CA SER A 116 15.34 -1.02 5.02
C SER A 116 16.27 0.14 5.30
N CYS A 117 15.74 1.34 5.44
CA CYS A 117 16.46 2.38 6.18
C CYS A 117 16.44 1.97 7.65
N GLN A 118 17.60 2.07 8.31
CA GLN A 118 17.76 1.83 9.75
C GLN A 118 17.04 2.93 10.56
N ASN A 119 15.73 2.97 10.50
CA ASN A 119 14.94 3.70 11.46
C ASN A 119 14.23 2.66 12.32
N VAL A 120 14.68 2.54 13.57
CA VAL A 120 14.17 1.61 14.57
C VAL A 120 12.65 1.74 14.63
N SER A 121 11.93 0.84 14.03
CA SER A 121 10.49 0.72 14.19
C SER A 121 10.22 -0.57 14.94
N LYS A 122 9.69 -0.43 16.16
CA LYS A 122 9.13 -1.56 16.88
C LYS A 122 7.88 -2.02 16.13
N SER A 123 7.85 -3.29 15.74
CA SER A 123 6.68 -3.96 15.22
C SER A 123 5.62 -4.05 16.33
N PHE A 124 4.47 -3.46 16.13
CA PHE A 124 3.29 -3.79 16.93
C PHE A 124 2.53 -4.90 16.18
N LEU A 125 2.55 -6.09 16.72
CA LEU A 125 1.60 -7.15 16.40
C LEU A 125 0.29 -6.78 17.10
N LEU A 126 -0.73 -6.48 16.32
CA LEU A 126 -2.10 -6.49 16.81
C LEU A 126 -2.61 -7.91 16.57
N ASP A 127 -2.65 -8.69 17.64
CA ASP A 127 -3.41 -9.94 17.68
C ASP A 127 -4.90 -9.58 17.58
N ALA A 128 -5.57 -10.17 16.58
CA ALA A 128 -7.01 -10.11 16.42
C ALA A 128 -7.65 -11.32 17.11
#